data_72f1d3a5c04dfbd11a916760aa686852
#
_entry.id   72f1d3a5c04dfbd11a916760aa686852
#
_cell.length_a   1.000
_cell.length_b   1.000
_cell.length_c   1.000
_cell.angle_alpha   90.00
_cell.angle_beta   90.00
_cell.angle_gamma   90.00
#
_symmetry.space_group_name_H-M   'P 1'
#
loop_
_entity.id
_entity.type
_entity.pdbx_description
1 polymer ?
#
loop_
_entity_poly.entity_id
_entity_poly.type
_entity_poly.pdbx_seq_one_letter_code
_entity_poly.pdbx_strand_id
1 'polypeptide(L)' 'MDFPSTYCSERRKLERSSWKLVSKLSVLTEQLLMLIGKDRTEFKAAKTRCENVKKEVLDSHDRLRAHRAVHGC' A
#
# COMPACT_ATOMS: atom_id res chain seq x y z
N MET A 1 28.66 16.04 -1.79
CA MET A 1 28.48 15.12 -0.77
C MET A 1 27.65 13.93 -1.13
N ASP A 2 28.24 12.79 -1.07
CA ASP A 2 27.58 11.67 -1.64
C ASP A 2 27.06 10.74 -0.58
N PHE A 3 25.78 10.85 -0.36
CA PHE A 3 25.13 9.79 0.37
C PHE A 3 25.24 8.52 -0.42
N PRO A 4 25.41 7.41 0.24
CA PRO A 4 25.33 6.14 -0.45
C PRO A 4 23.99 6.09 -1.16
N SER A 5 24.00 6.27 -2.45
CA SER A 5 22.80 6.30 -3.27
C SER A 5 21.96 5.04 -3.10
N THR A 6 22.59 3.98 -2.63
CA THR A 6 21.93 2.71 -2.34
C THR A 6 20.79 2.84 -1.33
N TYR A 7 20.99 3.59 -0.26
CA TYR A 7 19.98 3.75 0.77
C TYR A 7 18.79 4.58 0.30
N CYS A 8 19.09 5.68 -0.41
CA CYS A 8 18.03 6.54 -0.93
C CYS A 8 17.28 5.88 -2.08
N SER A 9 17.94 5.03 -2.85
CA SER A 9 17.33 4.22 -3.88
C SER A 9 16.30 3.27 -3.29
N GLU A 10 16.65 2.63 -2.19
CA GLU A 10 15.77 1.70 -1.51
C GLU A 10 14.53 2.40 -0.96
N ARG A 11 14.72 3.60 -0.40
CA ARG A 11 13.60 4.43 0.04
C ARG A 11 12.65 4.75 -1.09
N ARG A 12 13.19 5.11 -2.27
CA ARG A 12 12.35 5.40 -3.44
C ARG A 12 11.57 4.19 -3.88
N LYS A 13 12.16 3.01 -3.83
CA LYS A 13 11.47 1.76 -4.15
C LYS A 13 10.34 1.50 -3.18
N LEU A 14 10.57 1.71 -1.89
CA LEU A 14 9.55 1.53 -0.87
C LEU A 14 8.41 2.53 -1.03
N GLU A 15 8.73 3.78 -1.31
CA GLU A 15 7.71 4.80 -1.57
C GLU A 15 6.87 4.46 -2.80
N ARG A 16 7.52 4.01 -3.87
CA ARG A 16 6.82 3.61 -5.10
C ARG A 16 5.90 2.44 -4.86
N SER A 17 6.36 1.43 -4.13
CA SER A 17 5.54 0.28 -3.75
C SER A 17 4.36 0.71 -2.91
N SER A 18 4.58 1.60 -1.96
CA SER A 18 3.52 2.13 -1.11
C SER A 18 2.46 2.87 -1.92
N TRP A 19 2.88 3.71 -2.86
CA TRP A 19 1.97 4.42 -3.75
C TRP A 19 1.13 3.47 -4.61
N LYS A 20 1.75 2.42 -5.14
CA LYS A 20 1.03 1.41 -5.92
C LYS A 20 -0.04 0.72 -5.09
N LEU A 21 0.29 0.40 -3.84
CA LEU A 21 -0.66 -0.25 -2.94
C LEU A 21 -1.82 0.68 -2.58
N VAL A 22 -1.53 1.95 -2.33
CA VAL A 22 -2.57 2.95 -2.04
C VAL A 22 -3.51 3.12 -3.24
N SER A 23 -2.95 3.20 -4.44
CA SER A 23 -3.75 3.29 -5.67
C SER A 23 -4.63 2.06 -5.86
N LYS A 24 -4.08 0.88 -5.60
CA LYS A 24 -4.83 -0.37 -5.68
C LYS A 24 -5.97 -0.39 -4.67
N LEU A 25 -5.71 0.06 -3.44
CA LEU A 25 -6.73 0.14 -2.41
C LEU A 25 -7.85 1.09 -2.81
N SER A 26 -7.52 2.21 -3.42
CA SER A 26 -8.50 3.19 -3.89
C SER A 26 -9.44 2.57 -4.92
N VAL A 27 -8.89 1.86 -5.90
CA VAL A 27 -9.68 1.17 -6.94
C VAL A 27 -10.58 0.11 -6.31
N LEU A 28 -10.05 -0.69 -5.39
CA LEU A 28 -10.83 -1.74 -4.73
C LEU A 28 -11.94 -1.15 -3.87
N THR A 29 -11.69 -0.01 -3.24
CA THR A 29 -12.72 0.69 -2.45
C THR A 29 -13.85 1.16 -3.35
N GLU A 30 -13.55 1.72 -4.52
CA GLU A 30 -14.56 2.11 -5.49
C GLU A 30 -15.39 0.92 -5.94
N GLN A 31 -14.73 -0.21 -6.24
CA GLN A 31 -15.43 -1.43 -6.63
C GLN A 31 -16.35 -1.92 -5.52
N LEU A 32 -15.89 -1.82 -4.27
CA LEU A 32 -16.69 -2.20 -3.12
C LEU A 32 -17.97 -1.36 -3.01
N LEU A 33 -17.82 -0.05 -3.20
CA LEU A 33 -18.96 0.87 -3.17
C LEU A 33 -19.98 0.56 -4.28
N MET A 34 -19.50 0.18 -5.46
CA MET A 34 -20.36 -0.18 -6.57
C MET A 34 -21.13 -1.48 -6.34
N LEU A 35 -20.63 -2.35 -5.47
CA LEU A 35 -21.27 -3.63 -5.17
C LEU A 35 -22.26 -3.57 -4.02
N ILE A 36 -22.35 -2.43 -3.33
CA ILE A 36 -23.31 -2.26 -2.25
C ILE A 36 -24.73 -2.43 -2.79
N GLY A 37 -25.49 -3.34 -2.16
CA GLY A 37 -26.86 -3.61 -2.55
C GLY A 37 -27.01 -4.52 -3.75
N LYS A 38 -25.90 -5.02 -4.30
CA LYS A 38 -25.95 -5.96 -5.43
C LYS A 38 -25.70 -7.38 -4.94
N ASP A 39 -24.61 -8.02 -5.36
CA ASP A 39 -24.31 -9.39 -4.99
C ASP A 39 -23.54 -9.46 -3.67
N ARG A 40 -24.13 -10.18 -2.70
CA ARG A 40 -23.54 -10.32 -1.38
C ARG A 40 -22.21 -11.10 -1.42
N THR A 41 -22.13 -12.12 -2.27
CA THR A 41 -20.92 -12.93 -2.40
C THR A 41 -19.77 -12.11 -2.98
N GLU A 42 -20.05 -11.36 -4.04
CA GLU A 42 -19.05 -10.48 -4.65
C GLU A 42 -18.63 -9.37 -3.71
N PHE A 43 -19.58 -8.83 -2.94
CA PHE A 43 -19.28 -7.81 -1.94
C PHE A 43 -18.30 -8.34 -0.89
N LYS A 44 -18.54 -9.54 -0.37
CA LYS A 44 -17.65 -10.17 0.62
C LYS A 44 -16.26 -10.39 0.04
N ALA A 45 -16.17 -10.87 -1.18
CA ALA A 45 -14.89 -11.09 -1.84
C ALA A 45 -14.13 -9.78 -2.03
N ALA A 46 -14.81 -8.73 -2.47
CA ALA A 46 -14.23 -7.41 -2.64
C ALA A 46 -13.76 -6.83 -1.30
N LYS A 47 -14.55 -7.02 -0.25
CA LYS A 47 -14.20 -6.56 1.09
C LYS A 47 -12.93 -7.24 1.59
N THR A 48 -12.81 -8.54 1.38
CA THR A 48 -11.61 -9.29 1.77
C THR A 48 -10.38 -8.78 1.03
N ARG A 49 -10.50 -8.51 -0.27
CA ARG A 49 -9.41 -7.94 -1.07
C ARG A 49 -8.98 -6.58 -0.53
N CYS A 50 -9.94 -5.72 -0.19
CA CYS A 50 -9.66 -4.42 0.39
C CYS A 50 -8.90 -4.55 1.71
N GLU A 51 -9.33 -5.45 2.57
CA GLU A 51 -8.68 -5.68 3.86
C GLU A 51 -7.25 -6.18 3.69
N ASN A 52 -7.03 -7.08 2.74
CA ASN A 52 -5.69 -7.60 2.45
C ASN A 52 -4.76 -6.51 1.94
N VAL A 53 -5.23 -5.69 1.00
CA VAL A 53 -4.43 -4.58 0.48
C VAL A 53 -4.17 -3.54 1.56
N LYS A 54 -5.14 -3.30 2.42
CA LYS A 54 -4.98 -2.37 3.55
C LYS A 54 -3.86 -2.83 4.48
N LYS A 55 -3.78 -4.13 4.77
CA LYS A 55 -2.68 -4.68 5.56
C LYS A 55 -1.33 -4.49 4.87
N GLU A 56 -1.29 -4.70 3.56
CA GLU A 56 -0.07 -4.48 2.78
C GLU A 56 0.37 -3.02 2.80
N VAL A 57 -0.58 -2.09 2.74
CA VAL A 57 -0.30 -0.66 2.84
C VAL A 57 0.33 -0.33 4.19
N LEU A 58 -0.26 -0.83 5.27
CA LEU A 58 0.27 -0.59 6.62
C LEU A 58 1.67 -1.18 6.79
N ASP A 59 1.88 -2.38 6.29
CA ASP A 59 3.18 -3.04 6.34
C ASP A 59 4.22 -2.25 5.53
N SER A 60 3.84 -1.75 4.36
CA SER A 60 4.71 -0.94 3.53
C SER A 60 5.10 0.37 4.23
N HIS A 61 4.16 1.00 4.92
CA HIS A 61 4.43 2.20 5.71
C HIS A 61 5.39 1.92 6.86
N ASP A 62 5.21 0.79 7.53
CA ASP A 62 6.10 0.40 8.64
C ASP A 62 7.53 0.16 8.13
N ARG A 63 7.67 -0.48 7.00
CA ARG A 63 8.97 -0.70 6.37
C ARG A 63 9.65 0.61 6.00
N LEU A 64 8.90 1.54 5.42
CA LEU A 64 9.42 2.84 5.05
C LEU A 64 9.86 3.63 6.28
N ARG A 65 9.05 3.59 7.34
CA ARG A 65 9.37 4.24 8.60
C ARG A 65 10.64 3.66 9.22
N ALA A 66 10.76 2.34 9.24
CA ALA A 66 11.94 1.65 9.76
C ALA A 66 13.20 2.03 8.95
N HIS A 67 13.07 2.08 7.64
CA HIS A 67 14.17 2.46 6.77
C HIS A 67 14.64 3.89 7.08
N ARG A 68 13.71 4.82 7.23
CA ARG A 68 14.03 6.21 7.56
C ARG A 68 14.67 6.35 8.92
N ALA A 69 14.24 5.55 9.88
CA ALA A 69 14.82 5.59 11.23
C ALA A 69 16.26 5.08 11.24
N VAL A 70 16.57 4.08 10.42
CA VAL A 70 17.90 3.49 10.36
C VAL A 70 18.85 4.31 9.49
N HIS A 71 18.41 4.77 8.35
CA HIS A 71 19.27 5.40 7.35
C HIS A 71 19.11 6.92 7.26
N GLY A 72 18.09 7.49 7.83
CA GLY A 72 17.89 8.92 7.83
C GLY A 72 17.56 9.54 6.47
N CYS A 73 17.22 8.72 5.49
CA CYS A 73 16.85 9.24 4.18
C CYS A 73 15.38 9.62 4.13
#